data_1eedfb9b8443c234311cfe63a7be4907
#
_entry.id   1eedfb9b8443c234311cfe63a7be4907
#
_cell.length_a   1.000
_cell.length_b   1.000
_cell.length_c   1.000
_cell.angle_alpha   90.00
_cell.angle_beta   90.00
_cell.angle_gamma   90.00
#
_symmetry.space_group_name_H-M   'P 1'
#
loop_
_entity.id
_entity.type
_entity.pdbx_description
1 polymer ?
#
loop_
_entity_poly.entity_id
_entity_poly.type
_entity_poly.pdbx_seq_one_letter_code
_entity_poly.pdbx_strand_id
1 'polypeptide(L)'
;MALVTTKKMFEKAMAENFAIGAFNVNNMEIIQGIVDAAAEENSPVILQASSSAIKYARVGYLKKMIEAALEEHPNVDLALHLDHGPDFETCKMCVDNGFTSVMFDGSKYDFEENVRLTKEVVDYAHSHGVVVEAELGKLAGIEDDVNVAESDAMYTDPMQAKEFVERTGCDSLAIAIGTSHGAYKFKGEPRLRFDILAKVKELLPNTPIVLHGASTVIPELVEMCNKYGGEIPGAKGVPDEILHQASQSGVSKINVDTDLRLAMTAQIRKTFAEDPSIFDPRKYLGPAREQIKETVQHKIRDVFGSSNKM
;
A
#
# COMPACT_ATOMS: atom_id res chain seq x y z
N MET A 1 -13.55 15.99 -10.38
CA MET A 1 -12.57 16.53 -9.41
C MET A 1 -11.16 16.08 -9.78
N ALA A 2 -10.12 16.66 -9.21
CA ALA A 2 -8.74 16.26 -9.46
C ALA A 2 -8.26 15.32 -8.34
N LEU A 3 -7.30 14.43 -8.67
CA LEU A 3 -6.53 13.70 -7.68
C LEU A 3 -5.92 14.67 -6.66
N VAL A 4 -5.83 14.25 -5.40
CA VAL A 4 -5.16 15.00 -4.34
C VAL A 4 -3.77 14.42 -4.05
N THR A 5 -2.87 15.21 -3.46
CA THR A 5 -1.62 14.67 -2.90
C THR A 5 -1.89 14.04 -1.53
N THR A 6 -1.01 13.16 -1.10
CA THR A 6 -1.14 12.53 0.23
C THR A 6 -0.90 13.51 1.39
N LYS A 7 -0.39 14.72 1.14
CA LYS A 7 0.02 15.65 2.19
C LYS A 7 -1.09 15.97 3.19
N LYS A 8 -2.23 16.50 2.73
CA LYS A 8 -3.35 16.83 3.63
C LYS A 8 -3.96 15.60 4.29
N MET A 9 -4.01 14.49 3.56
CA MET A 9 -4.49 13.21 4.09
C MET A 9 -3.63 12.77 5.27
N PHE A 10 -2.31 12.85 5.15
CA PHE A 10 -1.37 12.47 6.22
C PHE A 10 -1.36 13.46 7.38
N GLU A 11 -1.51 14.77 7.13
CA GLU A 11 -1.66 15.77 8.19
C GLU A 11 -2.86 15.42 9.09
N LYS A 12 -4.00 15.05 8.51
CA LYS A 12 -5.19 14.62 9.26
C LYS A 12 -4.98 13.29 9.95
N ALA A 13 -4.39 12.30 9.26
CA ALA A 13 -4.09 10.98 9.83
C ALA A 13 -3.20 11.09 11.08
N MET A 14 -2.16 11.92 11.04
CA MET A 14 -1.28 12.16 12.19
C MET A 14 -2.00 12.89 13.33
N ALA A 15 -2.84 13.87 13.02
CA ALA A 15 -3.56 14.65 14.03
C ALA A 15 -4.63 13.83 14.78
N GLU A 16 -5.25 12.86 14.10
CA GLU A 16 -6.37 12.07 14.62
C GLU A 16 -6.01 10.61 14.92
N ASN A 17 -4.74 10.20 14.76
CA ASN A 17 -4.21 8.86 15.02
C ASN A 17 -4.99 7.75 14.30
N PHE A 18 -5.03 7.83 12.97
CA PHE A 18 -5.49 6.76 12.09
C PHE A 18 -4.52 6.56 10.92
N ALA A 19 -4.61 5.45 10.21
CA ALA A 19 -3.83 5.23 9.00
C ALA A 19 -4.71 5.29 7.75
N ILE A 20 -4.12 5.72 6.62
CA ILE A 20 -4.78 5.68 5.32
C ILE A 20 -4.37 4.38 4.61
N GLY A 21 -5.36 3.65 4.11
CA GLY A 21 -5.12 2.47 3.31
C GLY A 21 -4.56 2.85 1.94
N ALA A 22 -3.41 2.25 1.59
CA ALA A 22 -2.83 2.32 0.27
C ALA A 22 -2.95 0.95 -0.39
N PHE A 23 -3.82 0.89 -1.40
CA PHE A 23 -4.26 -0.35 -2.02
C PHE A 23 -3.69 -0.49 -3.42
N ASN A 24 -3.03 -1.63 -3.71
CA ASN A 24 -2.43 -1.89 -5.01
C ASN A 24 -3.50 -2.17 -6.08
N VAL A 25 -3.36 -1.52 -7.25
CA VAL A 25 -4.29 -1.60 -8.35
C VAL A 25 -3.62 -2.03 -9.65
N ASN A 26 -4.29 -2.91 -10.41
CA ASN A 26 -3.80 -3.37 -11.70
C ASN A 26 -4.92 -3.67 -12.72
N ASN A 27 -6.20 -3.60 -12.31
CA ASN A 27 -7.35 -3.83 -13.18
C ASN A 27 -8.59 -3.04 -12.71
N MET A 28 -9.65 -3.08 -13.50
CA MET A 28 -10.88 -2.33 -13.26
C MET A 28 -11.60 -2.77 -11.99
N GLU A 29 -11.73 -4.08 -11.76
CA GLU A 29 -12.51 -4.64 -10.66
C GLU A 29 -11.91 -4.28 -9.29
N ILE A 30 -10.58 -4.28 -9.21
CA ILE A 30 -9.85 -3.87 -7.99
C ILE A 30 -10.07 -2.37 -7.74
N ILE A 31 -9.93 -1.52 -8.76
CA ILE A 31 -10.15 -0.07 -8.63
C ILE A 31 -11.58 0.22 -8.16
N GLN A 32 -12.59 -0.38 -8.82
CA GLN A 32 -13.99 -0.19 -8.45
C GLN A 32 -14.26 -0.65 -7.01
N GLY A 33 -13.83 -1.86 -6.62
CA GLY A 33 -14.05 -2.37 -5.28
C GLY A 33 -13.43 -1.49 -4.19
N ILE A 34 -12.23 -0.93 -4.43
CA ILE A 34 -11.56 -0.03 -3.48
C ILE A 34 -12.29 1.31 -3.38
N VAL A 35 -12.63 1.93 -4.51
CA VAL A 35 -13.21 3.29 -4.51
C VAL A 35 -14.66 3.28 -4.03
N ASP A 36 -15.45 2.23 -4.37
CA ASP A 36 -16.78 2.01 -3.81
C ASP A 36 -16.74 1.86 -2.29
N ALA A 37 -15.79 1.07 -1.77
CA ALA A 37 -15.60 0.92 -0.32
C ALA A 37 -15.22 2.24 0.35
N ALA A 38 -14.28 3.00 -0.23
CA ALA A 38 -13.86 4.29 0.30
C ALA A 38 -15.01 5.31 0.32
N ALA A 39 -15.84 5.32 -0.74
CA ALA A 39 -17.01 6.20 -0.83
C ALA A 39 -18.06 5.85 0.24
N GLU A 40 -18.39 4.56 0.41
CA GLU A 40 -19.37 4.11 1.41
C GLU A 40 -18.88 4.36 2.84
N GLU A 41 -17.57 4.27 3.08
CA GLU A 41 -16.97 4.52 4.39
C GLU A 41 -16.65 6.00 4.64
N ASN A 42 -16.86 6.88 3.68
CA ASN A 42 -16.46 8.29 3.75
C ASN A 42 -14.99 8.42 4.20
N SER A 43 -14.10 7.66 3.53
CA SER A 43 -12.68 7.50 3.88
C SER A 43 -11.77 8.00 2.76
N PRO A 44 -10.69 8.72 3.08
CA PRO A 44 -9.63 8.98 2.10
C PRO A 44 -8.94 7.67 1.71
N VAL A 45 -8.42 7.59 0.47
CA VAL A 45 -7.79 6.37 -0.04
C VAL A 45 -6.61 6.68 -0.97
N ILE A 46 -5.60 5.82 -0.95
CA ILE A 46 -4.47 5.85 -1.87
C ILE A 46 -4.59 4.65 -2.81
N LEU A 47 -4.74 4.89 -4.11
CA LEU A 47 -4.56 3.88 -5.14
C LEU A 47 -3.10 3.87 -5.55
N GLN A 48 -2.44 2.73 -5.35
CA GLN A 48 -1.02 2.62 -5.67
C GLN A 48 -0.75 1.56 -6.75
N ALA A 49 0.24 1.83 -7.58
CA ALA A 49 0.65 0.92 -8.64
C ALA A 49 2.17 0.74 -8.63
N SER A 50 2.62 -0.52 -8.56
CA SER A 50 4.02 -0.88 -8.76
C SER A 50 4.44 -0.78 -10.23
N SER A 51 5.73 -0.78 -10.51
CA SER A 51 6.27 -0.81 -11.88
C SER A 51 5.69 -1.97 -12.69
N SER A 52 5.55 -3.16 -12.08
CA SER A 52 4.98 -4.34 -12.73
C SER A 52 3.48 -4.17 -13.03
N ALA A 53 2.72 -3.57 -12.12
CA ALA A 53 1.31 -3.24 -12.31
C ALA A 53 1.11 -2.21 -13.43
N ILE A 54 1.94 -1.17 -13.47
CA ILE A 54 1.93 -0.15 -14.54
C ILE A 54 2.25 -0.79 -15.90
N LYS A 55 3.23 -1.69 -15.96
CA LYS A 55 3.59 -2.41 -17.18
C LYS A 55 2.44 -3.33 -17.66
N TYR A 56 1.80 -4.04 -16.73
CA TYR A 56 0.66 -4.93 -17.02
C TYR A 56 -0.55 -4.14 -17.51
N ALA A 57 -1.03 -3.17 -16.73
CA ALA A 57 -2.24 -2.41 -17.04
C ALA A 57 -2.03 -1.36 -18.14
N ARG A 58 -0.80 -0.94 -18.37
CA ARG A 58 -0.38 0.24 -19.17
C ARG A 58 -0.87 1.55 -18.55
N VAL A 59 0.03 2.51 -18.37
CA VAL A 59 -0.22 3.76 -17.65
C VAL A 59 -1.46 4.53 -18.15
N GLY A 60 -1.70 4.54 -19.47
CA GLY A 60 -2.84 5.23 -20.06
C GLY A 60 -4.19 4.63 -19.67
N TYR A 61 -4.30 3.28 -19.61
CA TYR A 61 -5.54 2.62 -19.15
C TYR A 61 -5.74 2.81 -17.66
N LEU A 62 -4.68 2.62 -16.85
CA LEU A 62 -4.74 2.80 -15.40
C LEU A 62 -5.24 4.20 -15.05
N LYS A 63 -4.63 5.23 -15.65
CA LYS A 63 -5.03 6.62 -15.46
C LYS A 63 -6.49 6.87 -15.80
N LYS A 64 -6.97 6.36 -16.96
CA LYS A 64 -8.36 6.56 -17.37
C LYS A 64 -9.38 5.82 -16.50
N MET A 65 -9.04 4.65 -16.00
CA MET A 65 -9.89 3.93 -15.03
C MET A 65 -10.01 4.72 -13.71
N ILE A 66 -8.91 5.30 -13.24
CA ILE A 66 -8.89 6.12 -12.02
C ILE A 66 -9.63 7.45 -12.23
N GLU A 67 -9.47 8.10 -13.38
CA GLU A 67 -10.25 9.29 -13.75
C GLU A 67 -11.75 8.99 -13.74
N ALA A 68 -12.18 7.85 -14.30
CA ALA A 68 -13.58 7.41 -14.28
C ALA A 68 -14.08 7.16 -12.84
N ALA A 69 -13.28 6.51 -12.00
CA ALA A 69 -13.64 6.30 -10.59
C ALA A 69 -13.83 7.62 -9.83
N LEU A 70 -13.02 8.64 -10.11
CA LEU A 70 -13.19 9.99 -9.56
C LEU A 70 -14.46 10.69 -10.06
N GLU A 71 -14.86 10.46 -11.31
CA GLU A 71 -16.11 11.00 -11.85
C GLU A 71 -17.34 10.37 -11.20
N GLU A 72 -17.29 9.07 -10.91
CA GLU A 72 -18.37 8.34 -10.21
C GLU A 72 -18.44 8.72 -8.72
N HIS A 73 -17.29 8.92 -8.07
CA HIS A 73 -17.18 9.22 -6.64
C HIS A 73 -16.45 10.57 -6.38
N PRO A 74 -17.06 11.70 -6.77
CA PRO A 74 -16.40 13.01 -6.74
C PRO A 74 -16.09 13.53 -5.33
N ASN A 75 -16.62 12.91 -4.28
CA ASN A 75 -16.39 13.32 -2.91
C ASN A 75 -15.27 12.52 -2.21
N VAL A 76 -14.68 11.52 -2.88
CA VAL A 76 -13.58 10.73 -2.30
C VAL A 76 -12.26 11.47 -2.50
N ASP A 77 -11.54 11.73 -1.41
CA ASP A 77 -10.15 12.16 -1.47
C ASP A 77 -9.28 10.99 -1.90
N LEU A 78 -8.81 11.00 -3.16
CA LEU A 78 -8.08 9.94 -3.79
C LEU A 78 -6.71 10.43 -4.28
N ALA A 79 -5.63 9.76 -3.83
CA ALA A 79 -4.28 9.97 -4.35
C ALA A 79 -3.86 8.80 -5.25
N LEU A 80 -3.15 9.10 -6.34
CA LEU A 80 -2.52 8.11 -7.20
C LEU A 80 -1.01 8.08 -6.90
N HIS A 81 -0.52 6.91 -6.49
CA HIS A 81 0.82 6.73 -5.96
C HIS A 81 1.61 5.67 -6.74
N LEU A 82 2.89 5.94 -7.04
CA LEU A 82 3.85 4.92 -7.46
C LEU A 82 4.36 4.17 -6.25
N ASP A 83 4.17 2.86 -6.23
CA ASP A 83 4.64 1.95 -5.18
C ASP A 83 5.98 1.31 -5.61
N HIS A 84 6.99 1.34 -4.73
CA HIS A 84 8.34 0.81 -4.96
C HIS A 84 8.97 1.22 -6.31
N GLY A 85 9.09 2.52 -6.55
CA GLY A 85 9.81 3.05 -7.71
C GLY A 85 11.30 2.67 -7.68
N PRO A 86 11.79 1.87 -8.65
CA PRO A 86 13.14 1.28 -8.61
C PRO A 86 14.26 2.26 -9.00
N ASP A 87 13.91 3.35 -9.66
CA ASP A 87 14.84 4.33 -10.22
C ASP A 87 14.17 5.69 -10.50
N PHE A 88 15.01 6.69 -10.77
CA PHE A 88 14.59 8.05 -11.08
C PHE A 88 13.68 8.12 -12.31
N GLU A 89 13.99 7.40 -13.37
CA GLU A 89 13.23 7.45 -14.64
C GLU A 89 11.80 6.94 -14.47
N THR A 90 11.60 5.92 -13.64
CA THR A 90 10.27 5.40 -13.30
C THR A 90 9.48 6.42 -12.48
N CYS A 91 10.10 7.02 -11.47
CA CYS A 91 9.47 8.08 -10.67
C CYS A 91 9.10 9.28 -11.55
N LYS A 92 10.04 9.74 -12.38
CA LYS A 92 9.82 10.81 -13.37
C LYS A 92 8.65 10.49 -14.31
N MET A 93 8.63 9.30 -14.87
CA MET A 93 7.56 8.85 -15.78
C MET A 93 6.19 8.93 -15.08
N CYS A 94 6.09 8.52 -13.83
CA CYS A 94 4.85 8.60 -13.05
C CYS A 94 4.43 10.05 -12.78
N VAL A 95 5.36 10.91 -12.37
CA VAL A 95 5.13 12.37 -12.20
C VAL A 95 4.60 12.98 -13.50
N ASP A 96 5.26 12.74 -14.62
CA ASP A 96 4.88 13.26 -15.95
C ASP A 96 3.49 12.74 -16.42
N ASN A 97 3.05 11.60 -15.90
CA ASN A 97 1.74 11.02 -16.18
C ASN A 97 0.66 11.39 -15.16
N GLY A 98 0.93 12.32 -14.25
CA GLY A 98 -0.06 12.89 -13.33
C GLY A 98 -0.31 12.06 -12.07
N PHE A 99 0.64 11.24 -11.65
CA PHE A 99 0.66 10.69 -10.30
C PHE A 99 0.85 11.84 -9.31
N THR A 100 0.11 11.82 -8.22
CA THR A 100 0.16 12.87 -7.19
C THR A 100 1.10 12.56 -6.04
N SER A 101 1.61 11.33 -6.01
CA SER A 101 2.60 10.84 -5.07
C SER A 101 3.47 9.78 -5.74
N VAL A 102 4.75 9.74 -5.44
CA VAL A 102 5.67 8.69 -5.91
C VAL A 102 6.54 8.21 -4.75
N MET A 103 6.82 6.91 -4.71
CA MET A 103 7.82 6.35 -3.83
C MET A 103 9.09 6.02 -4.61
N PHE A 104 10.23 6.42 -4.07
CA PHE A 104 11.53 5.91 -4.50
C PHE A 104 12.05 4.90 -3.47
N ASP A 105 12.24 3.66 -3.89
CA ASP A 105 12.80 2.59 -3.07
C ASP A 105 14.32 2.49 -3.26
N GLY A 106 15.04 3.18 -2.39
CA GLY A 106 16.50 3.16 -2.32
C GLY A 106 17.07 2.15 -1.33
N SER A 107 16.26 1.28 -0.72
CA SER A 107 16.65 0.35 0.37
C SER A 107 17.74 -0.65 -0.02
N LYS A 108 17.93 -0.90 -1.32
CA LYS A 108 19.00 -1.74 -1.88
C LYS A 108 20.39 -1.08 -1.88
N TYR A 109 20.48 0.24 -1.78
CA TYR A 109 21.71 1.00 -1.79
C TYR A 109 22.23 1.21 -0.36
N ASP A 110 23.50 1.67 -0.25
CA ASP A 110 23.98 2.18 1.02
C ASP A 110 23.32 3.52 1.38
N PHE A 111 23.50 3.97 2.62
CA PHE A 111 22.81 5.16 3.15
C PHE A 111 23.09 6.43 2.33
N GLU A 112 24.33 6.67 1.96
CA GLU A 112 24.73 7.90 1.23
C GLU A 112 24.14 7.91 -0.19
N GLU A 113 24.18 6.79 -0.88
CA GLU A 113 23.60 6.67 -2.22
C GLU A 113 22.09 6.73 -2.18
N ASN A 114 21.44 6.12 -1.16
CA ASN A 114 19.99 6.24 -0.97
C ASN A 114 19.60 7.70 -0.75
N VAL A 115 20.32 8.44 0.12
CA VAL A 115 20.10 9.88 0.33
C VAL A 115 20.24 10.66 -0.98
N ARG A 116 21.30 10.42 -1.75
CA ARG A 116 21.57 11.13 -3.01
C ARG A 116 20.46 10.93 -4.03
N LEU A 117 20.07 9.66 -4.26
CA LEU A 117 19.06 9.31 -5.25
C LEU A 117 17.65 9.75 -4.83
N THR A 118 17.31 9.58 -3.55
CA THR A 118 16.04 10.08 -3.01
C THR A 118 15.93 11.58 -3.18
N LYS A 119 17.00 12.33 -2.87
CA LYS A 119 17.03 13.79 -3.05
C LYS A 119 16.78 14.19 -4.50
N GLU A 120 17.37 13.49 -5.45
CA GLU A 120 17.18 13.75 -6.89
C GLU A 120 15.70 13.57 -7.29
N VAL A 121 15.04 12.52 -6.80
CA VAL A 121 13.61 12.30 -7.02
C VAL A 121 12.76 13.38 -6.36
N VAL A 122 13.08 13.74 -5.10
CA VAL A 122 12.39 14.80 -4.35
C VAL A 122 12.44 16.13 -5.09
N ASP A 123 13.62 16.55 -5.55
CA ASP A 123 13.80 17.82 -6.25
C ASP A 123 12.97 17.87 -7.55
N TYR A 124 12.93 16.75 -8.29
CA TYR A 124 12.11 16.65 -9.49
C TYR A 124 10.61 16.68 -9.17
N ALA A 125 10.15 15.81 -8.29
CA ALA A 125 8.73 15.65 -7.96
C ALA A 125 8.15 16.95 -7.34
N HIS A 126 8.87 17.57 -6.41
CA HIS A 126 8.45 18.83 -5.79
C HIS A 126 8.32 19.97 -6.81
N SER A 127 9.18 20.04 -7.83
CA SER A 127 9.06 21.04 -8.90
C SER A 127 7.78 20.89 -9.71
N HIS A 128 7.11 19.73 -9.64
CA HIS A 128 5.82 19.43 -10.28
C HIS A 128 4.64 19.37 -9.30
N GLY A 129 4.85 19.69 -8.01
CA GLY A 129 3.82 19.67 -6.98
C GLY A 129 3.42 18.24 -6.53
N VAL A 130 4.28 17.25 -6.79
CA VAL A 130 4.09 15.84 -6.40
C VAL A 130 4.89 15.55 -5.14
N VAL A 131 4.31 14.80 -4.20
CA VAL A 131 4.96 14.41 -2.94
C VAL A 131 5.72 13.10 -3.09
N VAL A 132 6.75 12.91 -2.25
CA VAL A 132 7.67 11.77 -2.33
C VAL A 132 7.67 10.98 -1.03
N GLU A 133 7.44 9.68 -1.15
CA GLU A 133 7.71 8.67 -0.14
C GLU A 133 9.10 8.08 -0.38
N ALA A 134 9.83 7.78 0.69
CA ALA A 134 11.12 7.09 0.61
C ALA A 134 11.15 5.93 1.61
N GLU A 135 12.13 5.03 1.48
CA GLU A 135 12.29 3.88 2.35
C GLU A 135 13.67 3.83 2.99
N LEU A 136 13.70 3.53 4.29
CA LEU A 136 14.90 3.27 5.05
C LEU A 136 14.76 2.01 5.91
N GLY A 137 15.74 1.13 5.83
CA GLY A 137 15.71 -0.24 6.30
C GLY A 137 15.48 -1.21 5.15
N LYS A 138 15.40 -2.51 5.42
CA LYS A 138 15.14 -3.54 4.41
C LYS A 138 14.11 -4.52 4.92
N LEU A 139 12.98 -4.61 4.21
CA LEU A 139 11.96 -5.62 4.48
C LEU A 139 12.31 -6.91 3.76
N ALA A 140 12.18 -8.05 4.47
CA ALA A 140 12.29 -9.37 3.84
C ALA A 140 11.05 -9.68 2.99
N GLY A 141 11.17 -10.71 2.12
CA GLY A 141 10.05 -11.26 1.35
C GLY A 141 10.08 -10.93 -0.12
N ILE A 142 9.02 -11.33 -0.82
CA ILE A 142 8.87 -11.17 -2.27
C ILE A 142 7.58 -10.41 -2.53
N GLU A 143 7.68 -9.28 -3.23
CA GLU A 143 6.56 -8.50 -3.72
C GLU A 143 6.93 -7.90 -5.09
N ASP A 144 6.20 -8.29 -6.13
CA ASP A 144 6.47 -7.92 -7.52
C ASP A 144 7.95 -8.07 -7.91
N ASP A 145 8.65 -6.96 -8.15
CA ASP A 145 10.07 -6.93 -8.55
C ASP A 145 11.03 -6.88 -7.33
N VAL A 146 10.52 -6.78 -6.10
CA VAL A 146 11.31 -6.75 -4.85
C VAL A 146 11.46 -8.17 -4.31
N ASN A 147 12.71 -8.60 -4.08
CA ASN A 147 13.02 -9.91 -3.49
C ASN A 147 14.19 -9.77 -2.52
N VAL A 148 13.92 -9.86 -1.22
CA VAL A 148 14.91 -9.71 -0.14
C VAL A 148 14.90 -10.95 0.74
N ALA A 149 16.07 -11.59 0.89
CA ALA A 149 16.22 -12.74 1.79
C ALA A 149 16.02 -12.32 3.27
N GLU A 150 15.49 -13.22 4.09
CA GLU A 150 15.25 -12.96 5.53
C GLU A 150 16.55 -12.55 6.26
N SER A 151 17.70 -13.11 5.82
CA SER A 151 19.04 -12.77 6.34
C SER A 151 19.48 -11.34 6.05
N ASP A 152 18.91 -10.72 5.04
CA ASP A 152 19.29 -9.40 4.55
C ASP A 152 18.33 -8.30 5.03
N ALA A 153 17.29 -8.68 5.78
CA ALA A 153 16.36 -7.75 6.40
C ALA A 153 17.06 -6.92 7.50
N MET A 154 16.79 -5.62 7.52
CA MET A 154 17.38 -4.69 8.46
C MET A 154 16.32 -3.75 9.03
N TYR A 155 16.19 -3.71 10.35
CA TYR A 155 15.37 -2.70 11.01
C TYR A 155 15.89 -1.29 10.77
N THR A 156 14.97 -0.34 10.69
CA THR A 156 15.29 1.07 10.56
C THR A 156 15.96 1.58 11.85
N ASP A 157 17.14 2.22 11.72
CA ASP A 157 17.75 2.98 12.81
C ASP A 157 17.07 4.36 12.94
N PRO A 158 16.50 4.73 14.11
CA PRO A 158 15.79 5.99 14.28
C PRO A 158 16.63 7.24 14.07
N MET A 159 17.95 7.21 14.38
CA MET A 159 18.82 8.36 14.17
C MET A 159 19.15 8.53 12.69
N GLN A 160 19.39 7.43 11.97
CA GLN A 160 19.53 7.46 10.52
C GLN A 160 18.25 7.94 9.84
N ALA A 161 17.06 7.52 10.33
CA ALA A 161 15.78 7.98 9.81
C ALA A 161 15.64 9.50 9.89
N LYS A 162 16.03 10.11 11.03
CA LYS A 162 16.04 11.56 11.19
C LYS A 162 16.97 12.23 10.18
N GLU A 163 18.23 11.79 10.13
CA GLU A 163 19.23 12.34 9.20
C GLU A 163 18.76 12.20 7.74
N PHE A 164 18.20 11.05 7.40
CA PHE A 164 17.69 10.76 6.05
C PHE A 164 16.60 11.75 5.62
N VAL A 165 15.57 11.95 6.44
CA VAL A 165 14.50 12.91 6.16
C VAL A 165 15.02 14.34 6.07
N GLU A 166 15.89 14.77 6.98
CA GLU A 166 16.49 16.12 6.97
C GLU A 166 17.31 16.38 5.71
N ARG A 167 18.03 15.37 5.20
CA ARG A 167 18.90 15.50 4.01
C ARG A 167 18.16 15.35 2.70
N THR A 168 17.15 14.49 2.63
CA THR A 168 16.39 14.23 1.40
C THR A 168 15.24 15.19 1.21
N GLY A 169 14.56 15.58 2.29
CA GLY A 169 13.33 16.36 2.24
C GLY A 169 12.13 15.57 1.74
N CYS A 170 12.13 14.22 1.87
CA CYS A 170 10.98 13.40 1.51
C CYS A 170 9.77 13.72 2.40
N ASP A 171 8.55 13.55 1.86
CA ASP A 171 7.30 13.93 2.52
C ASP A 171 6.75 12.86 3.45
N SER A 172 7.15 11.59 3.27
CA SER A 172 6.82 10.45 4.13
C SER A 172 7.93 9.41 4.10
N LEU A 173 8.02 8.61 5.16
CA LEU A 173 9.07 7.61 5.30
C LEU A 173 8.51 6.22 5.61
N ALA A 174 8.78 5.26 4.74
CA ALA A 174 8.58 3.84 5.00
C ALA A 174 9.71 3.31 5.88
N ILE A 175 9.34 2.61 6.96
CA ILE A 175 10.28 2.06 7.94
C ILE A 175 10.13 0.55 8.08
N ALA A 176 11.24 -0.13 8.30
CA ALA A 176 11.29 -1.56 8.58
C ALA A 176 11.24 -1.79 10.10
N ILE A 177 10.11 -2.27 10.59
CA ILE A 177 9.88 -2.59 12.01
C ILE A 177 9.44 -4.04 12.24
N GLY A 178 9.64 -4.93 11.25
CA GLY A 178 9.36 -6.36 11.37
C GLY A 178 8.21 -6.86 10.52
N THR A 179 7.68 -6.07 9.60
CA THR A 179 6.81 -6.53 8.51
C THR A 179 7.63 -7.22 7.41
N SER A 180 6.95 -7.96 6.53
CA SER A 180 7.58 -8.67 5.41
C SER A 180 6.65 -8.71 4.21
N HIS A 181 7.19 -8.69 3.01
CA HIS A 181 6.43 -8.76 1.76
C HIS A 181 5.87 -10.17 1.48
N GLY A 182 4.81 -10.25 0.66
CA GLY A 182 4.21 -11.51 0.19
C GLY A 182 3.23 -12.15 1.18
N ALA A 183 2.81 -13.39 0.87
CA ALA A 183 1.78 -14.12 1.62
C ALA A 183 2.32 -14.97 2.78
N TYR A 184 3.63 -15.12 2.91
CA TYR A 184 4.31 -15.95 3.92
C TYR A 184 5.22 -15.09 4.78
N LYS A 185 4.62 -14.15 5.53
CA LYS A 185 5.36 -13.08 6.22
C LYS A 185 6.12 -13.55 7.46
N PHE A 186 5.65 -14.61 8.12
CA PHE A 186 6.22 -15.04 9.41
C PHE A 186 6.29 -16.56 9.51
N LYS A 187 7.45 -17.08 9.99
CA LYS A 187 7.61 -18.47 10.40
C LYS A 187 7.13 -18.73 11.84
N GLY A 188 6.90 -17.67 12.62
CA GLY A 188 6.47 -17.70 14.02
C GLY A 188 5.35 -16.70 14.29
N GLU A 189 5.30 -16.18 15.52
CA GLU A 189 4.37 -15.12 15.87
C GLU A 189 4.84 -13.77 15.32
N PRO A 190 3.94 -12.98 14.67
CA PRO A 190 4.25 -11.65 14.20
C PRO A 190 4.61 -10.73 15.36
N ARG A 191 5.73 -10.02 15.25
CA ARG A 191 6.15 -9.03 16.26
C ARG A 191 6.67 -7.80 15.57
N LEU A 192 5.95 -6.68 15.74
CA LEU A 192 6.43 -5.39 15.31
C LEU A 192 7.23 -4.70 16.41
N ARG A 193 8.29 -4.01 16.02
CA ARG A 193 9.16 -3.22 16.88
C ARG A 193 8.55 -1.84 17.13
N PHE A 194 7.51 -1.79 17.97
CA PHE A 194 6.88 -0.54 18.39
C PHE A 194 7.82 0.42 19.13
N ASP A 195 8.88 -0.10 19.73
CA ASP A 195 9.95 0.71 20.33
C ASP A 195 10.69 1.54 19.27
N ILE A 196 10.96 0.96 18.08
CA ILE A 196 11.55 1.70 16.94
C ILE A 196 10.55 2.75 16.44
N LEU A 197 9.28 2.38 16.21
CA LEU A 197 8.24 3.30 15.77
C LEU A 197 8.11 4.51 16.72
N ALA A 198 8.05 4.26 18.04
CA ALA A 198 7.95 5.31 19.03
C ALA A 198 9.17 6.25 18.98
N LYS A 199 10.37 5.70 18.82
CA LYS A 199 11.60 6.52 18.75
C LYS A 199 11.68 7.32 17.44
N VAL A 200 11.26 6.74 16.31
CA VAL A 200 11.16 7.48 15.03
C VAL A 200 10.16 8.62 15.17
N LYS A 201 8.98 8.39 15.74
CA LYS A 201 7.97 9.45 15.95
C LYS A 201 8.43 10.55 16.91
N GLU A 202 9.21 10.21 17.95
CA GLU A 202 9.84 11.22 18.84
C GLU A 202 10.80 12.13 18.07
N LEU A 203 11.60 11.56 17.17
CA LEU A 203 12.62 12.28 16.40
C LEU A 203 12.06 13.00 15.18
N LEU A 204 10.98 12.50 14.61
CA LEU A 204 10.31 12.97 13.39
C LEU A 204 8.80 13.20 13.64
N PRO A 205 8.41 14.10 14.56
CA PRO A 205 7.00 14.26 14.97
C PRO A 205 6.08 14.69 13.83
N ASN A 206 6.60 15.35 12.81
CA ASN A 206 5.85 15.90 11.67
C ASN A 206 6.00 15.08 10.39
N THR A 207 6.72 13.96 10.40
CA THR A 207 6.90 13.10 9.24
C THR A 207 5.90 11.94 9.30
N PRO A 208 5.04 11.79 8.29
CA PRO A 208 4.17 10.62 8.15
C PRO A 208 4.99 9.33 8.04
N ILE A 209 4.65 8.33 8.83
CA ILE A 209 5.31 7.02 8.83
C ILE A 209 4.46 6.02 8.06
N VAL A 210 5.11 5.20 7.25
CA VAL A 210 4.50 4.23 6.36
C VAL A 210 4.94 2.81 6.73
N LEU A 211 4.00 1.86 6.66
CA LEU A 211 4.29 0.42 6.76
C LEU A 211 4.03 -0.28 5.43
N HIS A 212 5.08 -0.89 4.91
CA HIS A 212 5.05 -1.85 3.80
C HIS A 212 4.99 -3.28 4.34
N GLY A 213 4.69 -4.25 3.46
CA GLY A 213 4.62 -5.65 3.84
C GLY A 213 3.57 -5.96 4.92
N ALA A 214 2.50 -5.17 5.00
CA ALA A 214 1.56 -5.15 6.11
C ALA A 214 0.19 -5.80 5.83
N SER A 215 0.02 -6.55 4.74
CA SER A 215 -1.22 -7.31 4.49
C SER A 215 -1.46 -8.34 5.58
N THR A 216 -2.72 -8.50 5.99
CA THR A 216 -3.12 -9.47 7.02
C THR A 216 -3.05 -10.91 6.52
N VAL A 217 -3.20 -11.12 5.19
CA VAL A 217 -3.36 -12.45 4.60
C VAL A 217 -4.55 -13.17 5.28
N ILE A 218 -5.73 -12.62 5.07
CA ILE A 218 -6.97 -12.94 5.78
C ILE A 218 -7.22 -14.45 5.81
N PRO A 219 -7.27 -15.09 6.99
CA PRO A 219 -7.32 -16.55 7.11
C PRO A 219 -8.52 -17.18 6.40
N GLU A 220 -9.69 -16.55 6.46
CA GLU A 220 -10.92 -17.04 5.83
C GLU A 220 -10.80 -17.08 4.30
N LEU A 221 -10.08 -16.11 3.71
CA LEU A 221 -9.80 -16.08 2.27
C LEU A 221 -8.74 -17.11 1.88
N VAL A 222 -7.76 -17.37 2.73
CA VAL A 222 -6.78 -18.46 2.54
C VAL A 222 -7.49 -19.80 2.56
N GLU A 223 -8.36 -20.05 3.53
CA GLU A 223 -9.17 -21.26 3.63
C GLU A 223 -10.09 -21.42 2.41
N MET A 224 -10.79 -20.36 2.00
CA MET A 224 -11.62 -20.35 0.81
C MET A 224 -10.79 -20.69 -0.43
N CYS A 225 -9.65 -20.04 -0.62
CA CYS A 225 -8.76 -20.28 -1.77
C CYS A 225 -8.33 -21.77 -1.83
N ASN A 226 -7.84 -22.32 -0.72
CA ASN A 226 -7.39 -23.71 -0.63
C ASN A 226 -8.54 -24.71 -0.81
N LYS A 227 -9.71 -24.44 -0.21
CA LYS A 227 -10.91 -25.28 -0.35
C LYS A 227 -11.34 -25.45 -1.81
N TYR A 228 -11.17 -24.42 -2.62
CA TYR A 228 -11.59 -24.39 -4.01
C TYR A 228 -10.43 -24.56 -5.01
N GLY A 229 -9.41 -25.35 -4.63
CA GLY A 229 -8.33 -25.78 -5.52
C GLY A 229 -7.12 -24.83 -5.57
N GLY A 230 -6.97 -23.93 -4.61
CA GLY A 230 -5.72 -23.20 -4.38
C GLY A 230 -4.71 -24.04 -3.61
N GLU A 231 -3.44 -23.64 -3.71
CA GLU A 231 -2.33 -24.30 -3.01
C GLU A 231 -1.46 -23.24 -2.33
N ILE A 232 -2.02 -22.61 -1.27
CA ILE A 232 -1.33 -21.61 -0.45
C ILE A 232 -1.34 -22.00 1.04
N PRO A 233 -0.90 -23.25 1.39
CA PRO A 233 -0.92 -23.71 2.76
C PRO A 233 0.06 -22.90 3.62
N GLY A 234 -0.38 -22.51 4.83
CA GLY A 234 0.45 -21.78 5.78
C GLY A 234 0.69 -20.31 5.44
N ALA A 235 -0.01 -19.76 4.46
CA ALA A 235 0.01 -18.32 4.21
C ALA A 235 -0.47 -17.59 5.46
N LYS A 236 0.30 -16.58 5.92
CA LYS A 236 0.06 -15.84 7.16
C LYS A 236 0.66 -14.44 7.07
N GLY A 237 -0.11 -13.46 7.46
CA GLY A 237 0.29 -12.05 7.47
C GLY A 237 0.32 -11.42 8.86
N VAL A 238 0.22 -10.10 8.91
CA VAL A 238 0.19 -9.34 10.17
C VAL A 238 -1.25 -9.32 10.69
N PRO A 239 -1.51 -9.73 11.96
CA PRO A 239 -2.84 -9.65 12.54
C PRO A 239 -3.43 -8.23 12.54
N ASP A 240 -4.74 -8.13 12.33
CA ASP A 240 -5.47 -6.86 12.29
C ASP A 240 -5.27 -6.02 13.55
N GLU A 241 -5.23 -6.65 14.72
CA GLU A 241 -5.02 -6.00 16.01
C GLU A 241 -3.65 -5.31 16.09
N ILE A 242 -2.62 -5.94 15.51
CA ILE A 242 -1.26 -5.37 15.48
C ILE A 242 -1.22 -4.18 14.52
N LEU A 243 -1.89 -4.26 13.37
CA LEU A 243 -2.00 -3.13 12.42
C LEU A 243 -2.84 -1.99 12.99
N HIS A 244 -3.92 -2.31 13.68
CA HIS A 244 -4.72 -1.32 14.39
C HIS A 244 -3.89 -0.61 15.46
N GLN A 245 -3.12 -1.35 16.26
CA GLN A 245 -2.18 -0.77 17.20
C GLN A 245 -1.15 0.13 16.52
N ALA A 246 -0.63 -0.26 15.34
CA ALA A 246 0.33 0.54 14.58
C ALA A 246 -0.27 1.88 14.11
N SER A 247 -1.51 1.86 13.58
CA SER A 247 -2.21 3.09 13.19
C SER A 247 -2.44 4.02 14.38
N GLN A 248 -2.86 3.49 15.54
CA GLN A 248 -2.99 4.26 16.78
C GLN A 248 -1.65 4.77 17.36
N SER A 249 -0.54 4.13 16.97
CA SER A 249 0.82 4.48 17.41
C SER A 249 1.55 5.46 16.49
N GLY A 250 0.84 6.01 15.48
CA GLY A 250 1.37 7.07 14.61
C GLY A 250 1.84 6.64 13.22
N VAL A 251 1.49 5.43 12.78
CA VAL A 251 1.56 5.07 11.37
C VAL A 251 0.47 5.79 10.60
N SER A 252 0.82 6.44 9.49
CA SER A 252 -0.09 7.28 8.69
C SER A 252 -0.54 6.61 7.39
N LYS A 253 0.19 5.60 6.91
CA LYS A 253 -0.14 4.83 5.69
C LYS A 253 0.18 3.36 5.91
N ILE A 254 -0.69 2.48 5.44
CA ILE A 254 -0.49 1.02 5.46
C ILE A 254 -0.76 0.46 4.07
N ASN A 255 0.23 -0.24 3.50
CA ASN A 255 0.12 -0.88 2.19
C ASN A 255 -0.63 -2.20 2.25
N VAL A 256 -1.54 -2.39 1.30
CA VAL A 256 -2.35 -3.62 1.14
C VAL A 256 -2.36 -4.07 -0.32
N ASP A 257 -1.75 -5.21 -0.60
CA ASP A 257 -1.79 -5.87 -1.91
C ASP A 257 -2.27 -7.32 -1.80
N THR A 258 -1.57 -8.14 -1.01
CA THR A 258 -1.84 -9.58 -0.90
C THR A 258 -3.30 -9.88 -0.54
N ASP A 259 -3.92 -9.09 0.34
CA ASP A 259 -5.33 -9.28 0.74
C ASP A 259 -6.29 -9.09 -0.44
N LEU A 260 -6.02 -8.13 -1.34
CA LEU A 260 -6.84 -7.88 -2.54
C LEU A 260 -6.68 -9.00 -3.58
N ARG A 261 -5.44 -9.43 -3.82
CA ARG A 261 -5.14 -10.56 -4.71
C ARG A 261 -5.84 -11.83 -4.21
N LEU A 262 -5.79 -12.07 -2.90
CA LEU A 262 -6.40 -13.22 -2.26
C LEU A 262 -7.93 -13.16 -2.33
N ALA A 263 -8.54 -12.01 -2.02
CA ALA A 263 -9.98 -11.79 -2.10
C ALA A 263 -10.52 -12.10 -3.51
N MET A 264 -9.88 -11.54 -4.53
CA MET A 264 -10.24 -11.77 -5.92
C MET A 264 -10.10 -13.25 -6.32
N THR A 265 -8.94 -13.85 -6.01
CA THR A 265 -8.62 -15.21 -6.41
C THR A 265 -9.52 -16.24 -5.72
N ALA A 266 -9.74 -16.11 -4.42
CA ALA A 266 -10.56 -17.02 -3.64
C ALA A 266 -12.02 -17.01 -4.14
N GLN A 267 -12.59 -15.82 -4.38
CA GLN A 267 -13.95 -15.70 -4.86
C GLN A 267 -14.13 -16.24 -6.29
N ILE A 268 -13.19 -15.99 -7.21
CA ILE A 268 -13.23 -16.54 -8.56
C ILE A 268 -13.16 -18.08 -8.50
N ARG A 269 -12.25 -18.66 -7.72
CA ARG A 269 -12.16 -20.12 -7.52
C ARG A 269 -13.44 -20.71 -6.97
N LYS A 270 -14.03 -20.08 -5.95
CA LYS A 270 -15.33 -20.48 -5.38
C LYS A 270 -16.41 -20.49 -6.46
N THR A 271 -16.52 -19.42 -7.22
CA THR A 271 -17.54 -19.28 -8.27
C THR A 271 -17.47 -20.40 -9.31
N PHE A 272 -16.28 -20.73 -9.81
CA PHE A 272 -16.10 -21.82 -10.78
C PHE A 272 -16.29 -23.21 -10.18
N ALA A 273 -15.98 -23.41 -8.90
CA ALA A 273 -16.20 -24.69 -8.23
C ALA A 273 -17.70 -24.95 -7.94
N GLU A 274 -18.46 -23.91 -7.58
CA GLU A 274 -19.89 -24.01 -7.30
C GLU A 274 -20.75 -24.11 -8.56
N ASP A 275 -20.33 -23.45 -9.66
CA ASP A 275 -20.96 -23.58 -10.97
C ASP A 275 -19.92 -23.63 -12.10
N PRO A 276 -19.47 -24.84 -12.48
CA PRO A 276 -18.48 -25.03 -13.56
C PRO A 276 -18.97 -24.60 -14.95
N SER A 277 -20.25 -24.32 -15.12
CA SER A 277 -20.83 -23.87 -16.41
C SER A 277 -20.62 -22.37 -16.66
N ILE A 278 -20.21 -21.62 -15.66
CA ILE A 278 -19.97 -20.19 -15.79
C ILE A 278 -18.77 -19.90 -16.70
N PHE A 279 -18.99 -19.10 -17.74
CA PHE A 279 -17.95 -18.60 -18.65
C PHE A 279 -18.08 -17.10 -18.97
N ASP A 280 -19.14 -16.43 -18.47
CA ASP A 280 -19.31 -14.98 -18.61
C ASP A 280 -18.45 -14.25 -17.54
N PRO A 281 -17.46 -13.41 -17.94
CA PRO A 281 -16.60 -12.69 -17.00
C PRO A 281 -17.37 -11.91 -15.93
N ARG A 282 -18.50 -11.32 -16.27
CA ARG A 282 -19.34 -10.56 -15.33
C ARG A 282 -19.83 -11.42 -14.16
N LYS A 283 -19.98 -12.73 -14.37
CA LYS A 283 -20.49 -13.69 -13.38
C LYS A 283 -19.45 -14.15 -12.36
N TYR A 284 -18.14 -14.05 -12.69
CA TYR A 284 -17.08 -14.40 -11.76
C TYR A 284 -16.24 -13.19 -11.30
N LEU A 285 -16.12 -12.13 -12.11
CA LEU A 285 -15.45 -10.90 -11.71
C LEU A 285 -16.35 -9.98 -10.86
N GLY A 286 -17.67 -9.97 -11.11
CA GLY A 286 -18.62 -9.21 -10.28
C GLY A 286 -18.56 -9.60 -8.81
N PRO A 287 -18.79 -10.87 -8.44
CA PRO A 287 -18.64 -11.33 -7.07
C PRO A 287 -17.23 -11.11 -6.48
N ALA A 288 -16.17 -11.22 -7.32
CA ALA A 288 -14.80 -10.93 -6.89
C ALA A 288 -14.60 -9.45 -6.52
N ARG A 289 -15.20 -8.52 -7.27
CA ARG A 289 -15.20 -7.09 -6.94
C ARG A 289 -15.90 -6.82 -5.60
N GLU A 290 -17.05 -7.43 -5.35
CA GLU A 290 -17.74 -7.31 -4.06
C GLU A 290 -16.87 -7.83 -2.90
N GLN A 291 -16.19 -8.97 -3.07
CA GLN A 291 -15.28 -9.50 -2.04
C GLN A 291 -14.10 -8.54 -1.78
N ILE A 292 -13.59 -7.87 -2.81
CA ILE A 292 -12.57 -6.81 -2.65
C ILE A 292 -13.13 -5.64 -1.86
N LYS A 293 -14.34 -5.16 -2.22
CA LYS A 293 -15.02 -4.08 -1.53
C LYS A 293 -15.20 -4.38 -0.03
N GLU A 294 -15.73 -5.56 0.30
CA GLU A 294 -15.90 -6.01 1.70
C GLU A 294 -14.57 -6.05 2.45
N THR A 295 -13.52 -6.55 1.80
CA THR A 295 -12.16 -6.58 2.37
C THR A 295 -11.63 -5.18 2.66
N VAL A 296 -11.81 -4.25 1.74
CA VAL A 296 -11.36 -2.86 1.90
C VAL A 296 -12.16 -2.14 2.98
N GLN A 297 -13.49 -2.33 3.03
CA GLN A 297 -14.34 -1.77 4.09
C GLN A 297 -13.90 -2.24 5.48
N HIS A 298 -13.63 -3.54 5.64
CA HIS A 298 -13.09 -4.08 6.87
C HIS A 298 -11.78 -3.39 7.27
N LYS A 299 -10.82 -3.25 6.32
CA LYS A 299 -9.55 -2.56 6.59
C LYS A 299 -9.76 -1.10 7.02
N ILE A 300 -10.61 -0.37 6.34
CA ILE A 300 -10.92 1.03 6.64
C ILE A 300 -11.51 1.19 8.04
N ARG A 301 -12.52 0.37 8.40
CA ARG A 301 -13.24 0.47 9.68
C ARG A 301 -12.42 -0.06 10.84
N ASP A 302 -11.99 -1.32 10.73
CA ASP A 302 -11.59 -2.13 11.88
C ASP A 302 -10.08 -2.13 12.08
N VAL A 303 -9.31 -1.86 11.02
CA VAL A 303 -7.84 -1.91 11.07
C VAL A 303 -7.23 -0.51 11.07
N PHE A 304 -7.60 0.34 10.11
CA PHE A 304 -6.95 1.65 9.94
C PHE A 304 -7.64 2.77 10.72
N GLY A 305 -8.94 2.62 11.03
CA GLY A 305 -9.74 3.63 11.73
C GLY A 305 -10.00 4.88 10.88
N SER A 306 -9.99 4.74 9.54
CA SER A 306 -10.16 5.85 8.60
C SER A 306 -11.61 6.06 8.13
N SER A 307 -12.57 5.28 8.60
CA SER A 307 -14.00 5.49 8.34
C SER A 307 -14.46 6.85 8.87
N ASN A 308 -15.21 7.61 8.04
CA ASN A 308 -15.67 8.97 8.33
C ASN A 308 -14.54 9.99 8.58
N LYS A 309 -13.43 9.86 7.84
CA LYS A 309 -12.25 10.71 7.96
C LYS A 309 -11.96 11.56 6.70
N MET A 310 -12.93 11.72 5.79
CA MET A 310 -12.82 12.72 4.71
C MET A 310 -13.07 14.14 5.19
#